data_46e15225e9f8db17de66feb470aeb831
#
_entry.id   46e15225e9f8db17de66feb470aeb831
#
_cell.length_a   1.000
_cell.length_b   1.000
_cell.length_c   1.000
_cell.angle_alpha   90.00
_cell.angle_beta   90.00
_cell.angle_gamma   90.00
#
_symmetry.space_group_name_H-M   'P 1'
#
loop_
_entity.id
_entity.type
_entity.pdbx_description
1 polymer ?
#
loop_
_entity_poly.entity_id
_entity_poly.type
_entity_poly.pdbx_seq_one_letter_code
_entity_poly.pdbx_strand_id
1 'polypeptide(L)'
;TVLCDATDVLGAAWGTDGTIVAAIHPTGRLWRIPEAGGAPRPLVDLSAERLSPVWPQLVHGGAAVVYSTTGSGGADRGAVEAYVPRDGTRRVLVRGATFARLVPGGLLAYVNQGTLYAVPF
;
A
#
# COMPACT_ATOMS: atom_id res chain seq x y z
N THR A 1 10.88 -4.61 -20.62
CA THR A 1 10.66 -5.96 -20.11
C THR A 1 9.26 -6.06 -19.49
N VAL A 2 8.52 -7.07 -19.90
CA VAL A 2 7.21 -7.37 -19.32
C VAL A 2 7.40 -8.20 -18.05
N LEU A 3 6.79 -7.78 -16.95
CA LEU A 3 6.87 -8.49 -15.66
C LEU A 3 5.65 -9.36 -15.41
N CYS A 4 4.46 -8.82 -15.66
CA CYS A 4 3.18 -9.52 -15.49
C CYS A 4 2.05 -8.71 -16.11
N ASP A 5 0.85 -9.29 -16.14
CA ASP A 5 -0.36 -8.57 -16.53
C ASP A 5 -0.85 -7.68 -15.37
N ALA A 6 -1.43 -6.54 -15.71
CA ALA A 6 -2.03 -5.63 -14.76
C ALA A 6 -3.30 -5.05 -15.36
N THR A 7 -4.45 -5.41 -14.82
CA THR A 7 -5.74 -4.96 -15.36
C THR A 7 -6.09 -3.55 -14.92
N ASP A 8 -5.61 -3.13 -13.74
CA ASP A 8 -5.83 -1.79 -13.24
C ASP A 8 -4.74 -1.50 -12.20
N VAL A 9 -3.99 -0.43 -12.41
CA VAL A 9 -2.83 -0.12 -11.56
C VAL A 9 -3.16 1.07 -10.67
N LEU A 10 -3.20 0.83 -9.36
CA LEU A 10 -3.41 1.84 -8.33
C LEU A 10 -2.18 1.93 -7.42
N GLY A 11 -1.03 2.06 -8.05
CA GLY A 11 0.23 2.29 -7.38
C GLY A 11 1.14 1.09 -7.35
N ALA A 12 2.43 1.37 -7.28
CA ALA A 12 3.48 0.37 -7.15
C ALA A 12 4.66 0.97 -6.41
N ALA A 13 5.41 0.11 -5.72
CA ALA A 13 6.64 0.47 -5.04
C ALA A 13 7.69 -0.59 -5.33
N TRP A 14 8.92 -0.16 -5.55
CA TRP A 14 10.04 -1.03 -5.90
C TRP A 14 11.02 -1.08 -4.73
N GLY A 15 11.25 -2.28 -4.22
CA GLY A 15 12.19 -2.49 -3.12
C GLY A 15 13.62 -2.67 -3.59
N THR A 16 14.54 -2.42 -2.68
CA THR A 16 15.98 -2.60 -2.94
C THR A 16 16.38 -4.07 -3.02
N ASP A 17 15.51 -4.98 -2.59
CA ASP A 17 15.72 -6.43 -2.66
C ASP A 17 15.26 -7.05 -3.98
N GLY A 18 14.86 -6.25 -4.95
CA GLY A 18 14.34 -6.74 -6.23
C GLY A 18 12.87 -7.14 -6.22
N THR A 19 12.14 -6.81 -5.18
CA THR A 19 10.71 -7.09 -5.08
C THR A 19 9.90 -5.83 -5.36
N ILE A 20 8.86 -5.97 -6.18
CA ILE A 20 7.89 -4.92 -6.46
C ILE A 20 6.62 -5.24 -5.69
N VAL A 21 6.05 -4.25 -5.02
CA VAL A 21 4.73 -4.36 -4.38
C VAL A 21 3.78 -3.45 -5.15
N ALA A 22 2.69 -4.01 -5.63
CA ALA A 22 1.79 -3.27 -6.52
C ALA A 22 0.33 -3.65 -6.31
N ALA A 23 -0.54 -2.66 -6.54
CA ALA A 23 -1.98 -2.85 -6.67
C ALA A 23 -2.30 -2.93 -8.18
N ILE A 24 -2.32 -4.14 -8.74
CA ILE A 24 -2.41 -4.37 -10.18
C ILE A 24 -3.77 -4.93 -10.63
N HIS A 25 -4.61 -5.32 -9.69
CA HIS A 25 -5.95 -5.82 -9.97
C HIS A 25 -6.91 -5.31 -8.90
N PRO A 26 -8.19 -5.04 -9.24
CA PRO A 26 -9.16 -4.55 -8.25
C PRO A 26 -9.74 -5.70 -7.40
N THR A 27 -8.87 -6.46 -6.75
CA THR A 27 -9.25 -7.70 -6.06
C THR A 27 -9.09 -7.62 -4.55
N GLY A 28 -8.80 -6.45 -4.00
CA GLY A 28 -8.60 -6.30 -2.56
C GLY A 28 -7.23 -6.76 -2.07
N ARG A 29 -6.23 -6.84 -2.97
CA ARG A 29 -4.90 -7.34 -2.64
C ARG A 29 -3.80 -6.40 -3.10
N LEU A 30 -2.70 -6.37 -2.33
CA LEU A 30 -1.39 -5.98 -2.84
C LEU A 30 -0.63 -7.23 -3.25
N TRP A 31 0.08 -7.11 -4.36
CA TRP A 31 0.81 -8.22 -4.96
C TRP A 31 2.31 -8.00 -4.86
N ARG A 32 3.03 -9.08 -4.65
CA ARG A 32 4.49 -9.10 -4.71
C ARG A 32 4.91 -9.68 -6.04
N ILE A 33 5.77 -8.97 -6.75
CA ILE A 33 6.24 -9.32 -8.09
C ILE A 33 7.76 -9.27 -8.10
N PRO A 34 8.46 -10.36 -8.50
CA PRO A 34 9.91 -10.27 -8.68
C PRO A 34 10.27 -9.34 -9.82
N GLU A 35 11.32 -8.54 -9.68
CA GLU A 35 11.75 -7.64 -10.76
C GLU A 35 12.22 -8.38 -12.02
N ALA A 36 12.62 -9.63 -11.88
CA ALA A 36 12.98 -10.49 -13.01
C ALA A 36 11.76 -11.06 -13.74
N GLY A 37 10.55 -10.76 -13.26
CA GLY A 37 9.31 -11.35 -13.75
C GLY A 37 8.96 -12.63 -13.03
N GLY A 38 7.77 -13.13 -13.30
CA GLY A 38 7.25 -14.34 -12.69
C GLY A 38 5.82 -14.14 -12.20
N ALA A 39 5.25 -15.17 -11.58
CA ALA A 39 3.88 -15.11 -11.10
C ALA A 39 3.77 -14.18 -9.90
N PRO A 40 2.87 -13.17 -9.94
CA PRO A 40 2.57 -12.37 -8.77
C PRO A 40 2.04 -13.21 -7.62
N ARG A 41 2.41 -12.86 -6.40
CA ARG A 41 1.91 -13.51 -5.18
C ARG A 41 1.24 -12.48 -4.28
N PRO A 42 0.11 -12.83 -3.64
CA PRO A 42 -0.52 -11.91 -2.69
C PRO A 42 0.41 -11.62 -1.52
N LEU A 43 0.52 -10.33 -1.17
CA LEU A 43 1.24 -9.90 0.03
C LEU A 43 0.26 -9.46 1.11
N VAL A 44 -0.69 -8.60 0.75
CA VAL A 44 -1.77 -8.13 1.65
C VAL A 44 -3.09 -8.51 1.00
N ASP A 45 -3.99 -9.10 1.76
CA ASP A 45 -5.31 -9.49 1.26
C ASP A 45 -6.38 -8.95 2.22
N LEU A 46 -7.13 -7.96 1.74
CA LEU A 46 -8.22 -7.32 2.47
C LEU A 46 -9.57 -7.62 1.84
N SER A 47 -9.64 -8.60 0.95
CA SER A 47 -10.87 -8.92 0.21
C SER A 47 -12.01 -9.36 1.13
N ALA A 48 -11.71 -10.08 2.20
CA ALA A 48 -12.73 -10.50 3.18
C ALA A 48 -13.37 -9.31 3.91
N GLU A 49 -12.66 -8.19 4.03
CA GLU A 49 -13.17 -6.96 4.63
C GLU A 49 -13.79 -6.02 3.60
N ARG A 50 -13.83 -6.40 2.34
CA ARG A 50 -14.29 -5.59 1.21
C ARG A 50 -13.52 -4.28 1.09
N LEU A 51 -12.25 -4.30 1.44
CA LEU A 51 -11.32 -3.19 1.29
C LEU A 51 -10.32 -3.50 0.18
N SER A 52 -9.82 -2.45 -0.45
CA SER A 52 -8.75 -2.56 -1.45
C SER A 52 -7.56 -1.75 -0.99
N PRO A 53 -6.39 -2.39 -0.79
CA PRO A 53 -5.17 -1.66 -0.50
C PRO A 53 -4.62 -1.06 -1.80
N VAL A 54 -4.29 0.23 -1.77
CA VAL A 54 -3.81 0.99 -2.94
C VAL A 54 -2.67 1.91 -2.51
N TRP A 55 -1.93 2.41 -3.49
CA TRP A 55 -0.84 3.37 -3.29
C TRP A 55 0.18 2.89 -2.26
N PRO A 56 0.79 1.71 -2.48
CA PRO A 56 1.78 1.19 -1.53
C PRO A 56 3.07 1.98 -1.56
N GLN A 57 3.72 2.06 -0.40
CA GLN A 57 5.08 2.54 -0.26
C GLN A 57 5.85 1.59 0.64
N LEU A 58 7.03 1.18 0.20
CA LEU A 58 7.94 0.42 1.05
C LEU A 58 8.68 1.38 1.97
N VAL A 59 8.74 1.05 3.24
CA VAL A 59 9.40 1.87 4.26
C VAL A 59 10.40 1.03 5.05
N HIS A 60 11.36 1.68 5.66
CA HIS A 60 12.41 1.02 6.46
C HIS A 60 13.10 -0.13 5.71
N GLY A 61 13.50 0.13 4.46
CA GLY A 61 14.20 -0.86 3.65
C GLY A 61 13.36 -2.06 3.25
N GLY A 62 12.03 -1.91 3.22
CA GLY A 62 11.10 -3.01 2.90
C GLY A 62 10.60 -3.77 4.11
N ALA A 63 10.98 -3.36 5.34
CA ALA A 63 10.50 -4.01 6.56
C ALA A 63 9.00 -3.82 6.77
N ALA A 64 8.42 -2.76 6.20
CA ALA A 64 6.98 -2.51 6.25
C ALA A 64 6.49 -1.94 4.92
N VAL A 65 5.20 -2.12 4.66
CA VAL A 65 4.49 -1.54 3.53
C VAL A 65 3.40 -0.63 4.09
N VAL A 66 3.43 0.63 3.70
CA VAL A 66 2.37 1.60 4.02
C VAL A 66 1.48 1.74 2.80
N TYR A 67 0.19 1.68 2.98
CA TYR A 67 -0.79 1.77 1.89
C TYR A 67 -2.07 2.44 2.39
N SER A 68 -2.87 2.91 1.45
CA SER A 68 -4.21 3.40 1.72
C SER A 68 -5.22 2.30 1.47
N THR A 69 -6.33 2.33 2.20
CA THR A 69 -7.45 1.42 1.92
C THR A 69 -8.61 2.21 1.31
N THR A 70 -9.27 1.58 0.35
CA THR A 70 -10.51 2.10 -0.24
C THR A 70 -11.59 1.03 -0.12
N GLY A 71 -12.84 1.47 -0.07
CA GLY A 71 -13.96 0.54 0.02
C GLY A 71 -15.28 1.28 -0.17
N SER A 72 -16.39 0.62 0.14
CA SER A 72 -17.71 1.24 0.05
C SER A 72 -17.84 2.32 1.13
N GLY A 73 -18.14 3.55 0.74
CA GLY A 73 -18.33 4.67 1.65
C GLY A 73 -17.47 5.89 1.39
N GLY A 74 -16.70 5.87 0.30
CA GLY A 74 -15.91 7.01 -0.14
C GLY A 74 -14.58 7.16 0.57
N ALA A 75 -13.84 8.22 0.20
CA ALA A 75 -12.49 8.47 0.69
C ALA A 75 -12.42 8.71 2.20
N ASP A 76 -13.48 9.25 2.80
CA ASP A 76 -13.52 9.54 4.23
C ASP A 76 -13.59 8.29 5.10
N ARG A 77 -13.91 7.14 4.51
CA ARG A 77 -13.96 5.86 5.20
C ARG A 77 -12.74 4.99 4.96
N GLY A 78 -11.79 5.49 4.19
CA GLY A 78 -10.51 4.84 4.02
C GLY A 78 -9.64 4.99 5.25
N ALA A 79 -8.51 4.32 5.22
CA ALA A 79 -7.50 4.41 6.26
C ALA A 79 -6.12 4.31 5.63
N VAL A 80 -5.11 4.76 6.36
CA VAL A 80 -3.73 4.47 6.06
C VAL A 80 -3.28 3.39 7.02
N GLU A 81 -2.74 2.32 6.47
CA GLU A 81 -2.32 1.15 7.23
C GLU A 81 -0.87 0.80 6.94
N ALA A 82 -0.26 0.11 7.86
CA ALA A 82 1.05 -0.49 7.68
C ALA A 82 0.95 -2.01 7.86
N TYR A 83 1.67 -2.73 7.01
CA TYR A 83 1.78 -4.18 7.06
C TYR A 83 3.23 -4.56 7.21
N VAL A 84 3.52 -5.46 8.14
CA VAL A 84 4.88 -5.99 8.37
C VAL A 84 4.93 -7.41 7.83
N PRO A 85 5.58 -7.65 6.68
CA PRO A 85 5.60 -8.98 6.06
C PRO A 85 6.22 -10.06 6.92
N ARG A 86 7.18 -9.70 7.75
CA ARG A 86 7.93 -10.63 8.59
C ARG A 86 7.01 -11.45 9.51
N ASP A 87 6.01 -10.84 10.11
CA ASP A 87 5.12 -11.48 11.07
C ASP A 87 3.64 -11.42 10.67
N GLY A 88 3.34 -10.79 9.52
CA GLY A 88 1.98 -10.66 9.02
C GLY A 88 1.10 -9.68 9.80
N THR A 89 1.68 -8.83 10.63
CA THR A 89 0.88 -7.86 11.40
C THR A 89 0.42 -6.71 10.53
N ARG A 90 -0.78 -6.22 10.81
CA ARG A 90 -1.42 -5.11 10.14
C ARG A 90 -1.86 -4.09 11.17
N ARG A 91 -1.56 -2.83 10.93
CA ARG A 91 -1.84 -1.75 11.87
C ARG A 91 -2.44 -0.55 11.17
N VAL A 92 -3.53 -0.01 11.69
CA VAL A 92 -4.10 1.24 11.20
C VAL A 92 -3.30 2.40 11.78
N LEU A 93 -2.76 3.25 10.90
CA LEU A 93 -2.00 4.43 11.30
C LEU A 93 -2.89 5.65 11.43
N VAL A 94 -3.75 5.89 10.43
CA VAL A 94 -4.68 7.04 10.41
C VAL A 94 -5.98 6.60 9.76
N ARG A 95 -7.10 6.92 10.40
CA ARG A 95 -8.42 6.70 9.81
C ARG A 95 -8.91 7.96 9.09
N GLY A 96 -9.71 7.77 8.04
CA GLY A 96 -10.25 8.87 7.25
C GLY A 96 -9.22 9.58 6.41
N ALA A 97 -8.09 8.97 6.13
CA ALA A 97 -6.99 9.53 5.36
C ALA A 97 -6.71 8.71 4.11
N THR A 98 -6.09 9.35 3.14
CA THR A 98 -5.70 8.69 1.90
C THR A 98 -4.35 9.23 1.43
N PHE A 99 -3.72 8.45 0.53
CA PHE A 99 -2.49 8.84 -0.17
C PHE A 99 -1.36 9.24 0.77
N ALA A 100 -1.04 8.37 1.72
CA ALA A 100 0.05 8.62 2.66
C ALA A 100 1.41 8.34 2.03
N ARG A 101 2.39 9.15 2.41
CA ARG A 101 3.79 8.99 2.02
C ARG A 101 4.69 9.26 3.20
N LEU A 102 5.65 8.39 3.40
CA LEU A 102 6.74 8.68 4.32
C LEU A 102 7.69 9.65 3.62
N VAL A 103 7.93 10.79 4.23
CA VAL A 103 8.79 11.84 3.69
C VAL A 103 10.06 11.98 4.52
N PRO A 104 11.13 12.58 3.97
CA PRO A 104 12.37 12.79 4.71
C PRO A 104 12.12 13.50 6.05
N GLY A 105 12.88 13.11 7.08
CA GLY A 105 12.70 13.64 8.42
C GLY A 105 11.79 12.80 9.32
N GLY A 106 11.36 11.61 8.85
CA GLY A 106 10.54 10.71 9.65
C GLY A 106 9.10 11.18 9.83
N LEU A 107 8.55 11.86 8.83
CA LEU A 107 7.17 12.32 8.84
C LEU A 107 6.33 11.49 7.88
N LEU A 108 5.10 11.21 8.28
CA LEU A 108 4.09 10.62 7.41
C LEU A 108 3.17 11.74 6.94
N ALA A 109 3.17 12.02 5.63
CA ALA A 109 2.27 12.99 5.01
C ALA A 109 1.05 12.27 4.46
N TYR A 110 -0.14 12.83 4.67
CA TYR A 110 -1.39 12.24 4.18
C TYR A 110 -2.44 13.32 3.94
N VAL A 111 -3.46 12.97 3.16
CA VAL A 111 -4.59 13.86 2.86
C VAL A 111 -5.83 13.39 3.62
N ASN A 112 -6.52 14.35 4.25
CA ASN A 112 -7.80 14.11 4.90
C ASN A 112 -8.71 15.30 4.61
N GLN A 113 -9.85 15.03 3.99
CA GLN A 113 -10.87 16.04 3.67
C GLN A 113 -10.30 17.28 2.97
N GLY A 114 -9.44 17.06 1.98
CA GLY A 114 -8.85 18.14 1.19
C GLY A 114 -7.71 18.89 1.85
N THR A 115 -7.27 18.47 3.02
CA THR A 115 -6.13 19.07 3.73
C THR A 115 -4.96 18.10 3.81
N LEU A 116 -3.78 18.61 3.56
CA LEU A 116 -2.53 17.83 3.70
C LEU A 116 -2.01 17.98 5.12
N TYR A 117 -1.77 16.85 5.75
CA TYR A 117 -1.20 16.76 7.10
C TYR A 117 0.16 16.08 7.06
N ALA A 118 0.96 16.35 8.05
CA ALA A 118 2.19 15.62 8.31
C ALA A 118 2.32 15.35 9.81
N VAL A 119 2.61 14.11 10.16
CA VAL A 119 2.75 13.69 11.56
C VAL A 119 4.03 12.88 11.72
N PRO A 120 4.64 12.88 12.91
CA PRO A 120 5.78 11.99 13.17
C PRO A 120 5.38 10.52 12.96
N PHE A 121 6.32 9.77 12.43
CA PHE A 121 6.10 8.37 12.11
C PHE A 121 7.12 7.47 12.80
#